data_7a58f14eb93d4ac9c8ad52abdbda030f
#
_entry.id   7a58f14eb93d4ac9c8ad52abdbda030f
#
_cell.length_a   1.000
_cell.length_b   1.000
_cell.length_c   1.000
_cell.angle_alpha   90.00
_cell.angle_beta   90.00
_cell.angle_gamma   90.00
#
_symmetry.space_group_name_H-M   'P 1'
#
loop_
_entity.id
_entity.type
_entity.pdbx_description
1 polymer ?
#
loop_
_entity_poly.entity_id
_entity_poly.type
_entity_poly.pdbx_seq_one_letter_code
_entity_poly.pdbx_strand_id
1 'polypeptide(L)'
;MINIAICDDDITTTGKIEEMLCRIAKRQFIPVETDVFWDGKHLADAVKGGSRYDIIFLDIEMEKENGITAAQKIRKVDRDVLIIYVTSHENYMQESFVVRPFRFLLKPVNEMYMETCFRVACEEVSNSDSYFRYSYQRLSHKVPLRDIVYFESKREGGSRTIWKTQ
;
A
#
# COMPACT_ATOMS: atom_id res chain seq x y z
N MET A 1 -0.96 8.39 -10.82
CA MET A 1 0.14 7.40 -10.97
C MET A 1 0.15 6.61 -9.68
N ILE A 2 0.23 5.30 -9.75
CA ILE A 2 0.21 4.40 -8.57
C ILE A 2 1.64 3.96 -8.28
N ASN A 3 2.10 4.18 -7.05
CA ASN A 3 3.43 3.81 -6.60
C ASN A 3 3.37 2.43 -5.94
N ILE A 4 4.17 1.50 -6.44
CA ILE A 4 4.12 0.09 -6.02
C ILE A 4 5.50 -0.31 -5.49
N ALA A 5 5.54 -0.92 -4.30
CA ALA A 5 6.73 -1.63 -3.85
C ALA A 5 6.55 -3.14 -4.04
N ILE A 6 7.60 -3.82 -4.45
CA ILE A 6 7.68 -5.27 -4.58
C ILE A 6 8.84 -5.74 -3.71
N CYS A 7 8.58 -6.63 -2.76
CA CYS A 7 9.59 -7.10 -1.82
C CYS A 7 9.58 -8.61 -1.70
N ASP A 8 10.69 -9.23 -2.08
CA ASP A 8 10.91 -10.68 -2.05
C ASP A 8 12.43 -10.92 -2.15
N ASP A 9 13.01 -11.85 -1.41
CA ASP A 9 14.45 -12.14 -1.45
C ASP A 9 14.86 -12.96 -2.68
N ASP A 10 13.92 -13.57 -3.38
CA ASP A 10 14.14 -14.18 -4.70
C ASP A 10 14.02 -13.16 -5.83
N ILE A 11 15.18 -12.77 -6.37
CA ILE A 11 15.30 -11.83 -7.51
C ILE A 11 14.49 -12.30 -8.73
N THR A 12 14.39 -13.61 -8.95
CA THR A 12 13.62 -14.15 -10.07
C THR A 12 12.14 -13.92 -9.88
N THR A 13 11.65 -14.08 -8.66
CA THR A 13 10.25 -13.85 -8.30
C THR A 13 9.90 -12.37 -8.37
N THR A 14 10.73 -11.48 -7.82
CA THR A 14 10.50 -10.02 -7.93
C THR A 14 10.40 -9.57 -9.38
N GLY A 15 11.34 -10.00 -10.24
CA GLY A 15 11.32 -9.64 -11.66
C GLY A 15 10.07 -10.13 -12.39
N LYS A 16 9.61 -11.36 -12.13
CA LYS A 16 8.36 -11.90 -12.72
C LYS A 16 7.12 -11.12 -12.26
N ILE A 17 7.05 -10.77 -10.97
CA ILE A 17 5.93 -9.98 -10.42
C ILE A 17 5.92 -8.60 -11.05
N GLU A 18 7.06 -7.92 -11.12
CA GLU A 18 7.19 -6.61 -11.73
C GLU A 18 6.79 -6.61 -13.20
N GLU A 19 7.33 -7.55 -14.00
CA GLU A 19 6.98 -7.68 -15.41
C GLU A 19 5.47 -7.93 -15.59
N MET A 20 4.88 -8.80 -14.77
CA MET A 20 3.45 -9.11 -14.80
C MET A 20 2.61 -7.87 -14.48
N LEU A 21 2.95 -7.13 -13.42
CA LEU A 21 2.27 -5.90 -13.01
C LEU A 21 2.36 -4.82 -14.09
N CYS A 22 3.55 -4.58 -14.63
CA CYS A 22 3.76 -3.59 -15.69
C CYS A 22 2.95 -3.94 -16.96
N ARG A 23 2.87 -5.23 -17.32
CA ARG A 23 2.09 -5.70 -18.46
C ARG A 23 0.59 -5.49 -18.23
N ILE A 24 0.08 -5.83 -17.03
CA ILE A 24 -1.32 -5.64 -16.64
C ILE A 24 -1.66 -4.15 -16.63
N ALA A 25 -0.85 -3.33 -15.97
CA ALA A 25 -1.04 -1.89 -15.86
C ALA A 25 -1.09 -1.22 -17.24
N LYS A 26 -0.19 -1.61 -18.16
CA LYS A 26 -0.18 -1.14 -19.54
C LYS A 26 -1.47 -1.49 -20.29
N ARG A 27 -1.99 -2.72 -20.14
CA ARG A 27 -3.26 -3.14 -20.75
C ARG A 27 -4.45 -2.33 -20.25
N GLN A 28 -4.41 -1.94 -18.98
CA GLN A 28 -5.50 -1.20 -18.33
C GLN A 28 -5.30 0.32 -18.38
N PHE A 29 -4.25 0.81 -19.04
CA PHE A 29 -3.91 2.24 -19.11
C PHE A 29 -3.73 2.90 -17.73
N ILE A 30 -3.26 2.14 -16.74
CA ILE A 30 -2.96 2.62 -15.40
C ILE A 30 -1.48 2.99 -15.33
N PRO A 31 -1.11 4.26 -15.10
CA PRO A 31 0.28 4.63 -14.91
C PRO A 31 0.78 4.13 -13.55
N VAL A 32 1.85 3.36 -13.55
CA VAL A 32 2.50 2.80 -12.36
C VAL A 32 3.97 3.16 -12.31
N GLU A 33 4.51 3.26 -11.11
CA GLU A 33 5.94 3.30 -10.80
C GLU A 33 6.25 2.18 -9.81
N THR A 34 7.33 1.43 -10.03
CA THR A 34 7.68 0.26 -9.23
C THR A 34 9.06 0.42 -8.59
N ASP A 35 9.16 0.13 -7.31
CA ASP A 35 10.41 -0.03 -6.57
C ASP A 35 10.54 -1.48 -6.10
N VAL A 36 11.72 -2.08 -6.28
CA VAL A 36 12.01 -3.47 -5.89
C VAL A 36 12.93 -3.51 -4.68
N PHE A 37 12.56 -4.34 -3.71
CA PHE A 37 13.31 -4.61 -2.48
C PHE A 37 13.57 -6.10 -2.34
N TRP A 38 14.74 -6.45 -1.81
CA TRP A 38 15.17 -7.84 -1.60
C TRP A 38 15.22 -8.25 -0.12
N ASP A 39 14.74 -7.38 0.77
CA ASP A 39 14.47 -7.72 2.18
C ASP A 39 13.50 -6.71 2.81
N GLY A 40 12.75 -7.19 3.81
CA GLY A 40 11.73 -6.40 4.48
C GLY A 40 12.26 -5.20 5.27
N LYS A 41 13.53 -5.27 5.73
CA LYS A 41 14.14 -4.18 6.49
C LYS A 41 14.34 -2.95 5.60
N HIS A 42 14.92 -3.13 4.40
CA HIS A 42 15.14 -2.01 3.47
C HIS A 42 13.82 -1.38 3.04
N LEU A 43 12.78 -2.17 2.77
CA LEU A 43 11.45 -1.66 2.48
C LEU A 43 10.89 -0.84 3.67
N ALA A 44 10.96 -1.37 4.89
CA ALA A 44 10.46 -0.67 6.07
C ALA A 44 11.25 0.61 6.37
N ASP A 45 12.57 0.60 6.16
CA ASP A 45 13.44 1.77 6.32
C ASP A 45 13.15 2.83 5.24
N ALA A 46 12.87 2.44 3.99
CA ALA A 46 12.45 3.36 2.92
C ALA A 46 11.14 4.08 3.28
N VAL A 47 10.11 3.33 3.74
CA VAL A 47 8.84 3.92 4.18
C VAL A 47 9.03 4.85 5.38
N LYS A 48 9.86 4.45 6.35
CA LYS A 48 10.22 5.31 7.49
C LYS A 48 10.98 6.56 7.06
N GLY A 49 11.81 6.46 6.04
CA GLY A 49 12.56 7.56 5.43
C GLY A 49 11.71 8.54 4.62
N GLY A 50 10.42 8.23 4.39
CA GLY A 50 9.49 9.12 3.70
C GLY A 50 9.01 8.63 2.34
N SER A 51 9.51 7.49 1.83
CA SER A 51 8.96 6.88 0.62
C SER A 51 7.48 6.52 0.83
N ARG A 52 6.66 6.75 -0.19
CA ARG A 52 5.22 6.50 -0.15
C ARG A 52 4.83 5.55 -1.27
N TYR A 53 4.13 4.49 -0.87
CA TYR A 53 3.58 3.49 -1.77
C TYR A 53 2.07 3.40 -1.58
N ASP A 54 1.36 3.18 -2.66
CA ASP A 54 -0.08 2.93 -2.64
C ASP A 54 -0.35 1.45 -2.42
N ILE A 55 0.50 0.59 -3.01
CA ILE A 55 0.39 -0.87 -2.95
C ILE A 55 1.78 -1.45 -2.65
N ILE A 56 1.83 -2.42 -1.75
CA ILE A 56 3.04 -3.21 -1.46
C ILE A 56 2.74 -4.68 -1.70
N PHE A 57 3.47 -5.30 -2.64
CA PHE A 57 3.53 -6.75 -2.79
C PHE A 57 4.69 -7.26 -1.95
N LEU A 58 4.43 -8.11 -0.98
CA LEU A 58 5.38 -8.48 0.06
C LEU A 58 5.41 -9.98 0.28
N ASP A 59 6.57 -10.60 0.12
CA ASP A 59 6.73 -11.98 0.59
C ASP A 59 6.78 -12.03 2.11
N ILE A 60 6.28 -13.13 2.66
CA ILE A 60 6.32 -13.39 4.10
C ILE A 60 7.65 -14.00 4.49
N GLU A 61 8.09 -15.03 3.77
CA GLU A 61 9.33 -15.75 4.09
C GLU A 61 10.52 -15.14 3.35
N MET A 62 11.31 -14.37 4.07
CA MET A 62 12.58 -13.80 3.61
C MET A 62 13.66 -14.07 4.65
N GLU A 63 14.91 -14.32 4.19
CA GLU A 63 16.02 -14.73 5.05
C GLU A 63 16.33 -13.74 6.19
N LYS A 64 16.32 -12.43 5.91
CA LYS A 64 16.78 -11.41 6.86
C LYS A 64 15.70 -10.91 7.79
N GLU A 65 14.56 -10.53 7.25
CA GLU A 65 13.43 -10.04 8.00
C GLU A 65 12.12 -10.55 7.38
N ASN A 66 11.36 -11.28 8.18
CA ASN A 66 10.05 -11.79 7.81
C ASN A 66 9.11 -10.66 7.41
N GLY A 67 8.35 -10.86 6.33
CA GLY A 67 7.45 -9.85 5.77
C GLY A 67 6.36 -9.38 6.73
N ILE A 68 5.92 -10.22 7.70
CA ILE A 68 4.96 -9.79 8.72
C ILE A 68 5.58 -8.73 9.63
N THR A 69 6.85 -8.93 10.03
CA THR A 69 7.59 -7.96 10.85
C THR A 69 7.80 -6.64 10.10
N ALA A 70 8.18 -6.72 8.81
CA ALA A 70 8.30 -5.54 7.95
C ALA A 70 6.96 -4.79 7.85
N ALA A 71 5.86 -5.50 7.59
CA ALA A 71 4.54 -4.92 7.51
C ALA A 71 4.09 -4.25 8.82
N GLN A 72 4.41 -4.84 9.98
CA GLN A 72 4.13 -4.22 11.29
C GLN A 72 4.88 -2.88 11.48
N LYS A 73 6.14 -2.80 10.99
CA LYS A 73 6.91 -1.55 11.02
C LYS A 73 6.30 -0.52 10.08
N ILE A 74 5.92 -0.93 8.88
CA ILE A 74 5.26 -0.07 7.90
C ILE A 74 3.95 0.48 8.46
N ARG A 75 3.10 -0.34 9.08
CA ARG A 75 1.82 0.09 9.68
C ARG A 75 1.94 1.12 10.79
N LYS A 76 3.11 1.22 11.45
CA LYS A 76 3.37 2.29 12.44
C LYS A 76 3.55 3.66 11.78
N VAL A 77 3.98 3.69 10.52
CA VAL A 77 4.24 4.91 9.74
C VAL A 77 3.11 5.20 8.78
N ASP A 78 2.65 4.17 8.06
CA ASP A 78 1.58 4.24 7.08
C ASP A 78 0.53 3.16 7.37
N ARG A 79 -0.68 3.61 7.75
CA ARG A 79 -1.80 2.73 8.09
C ARG A 79 -2.66 2.37 6.88
N ASP A 80 -2.51 3.12 5.81
CA ASP A 80 -3.44 3.10 4.68
C ASP A 80 -2.89 2.39 3.44
N VAL A 81 -1.57 2.24 3.32
CA VAL A 81 -0.96 1.51 2.21
C VAL A 81 -1.56 0.10 2.08
N LEU A 82 -1.91 -0.31 0.87
CA LEU A 82 -2.45 -1.65 0.63
C LEU A 82 -1.32 -2.68 0.63
N ILE A 83 -1.32 -3.60 1.59
CA ILE A 83 -0.34 -4.69 1.65
C ILE A 83 -0.97 -5.96 1.09
N ILE A 84 -0.36 -6.50 0.04
CA ILE A 84 -0.72 -7.75 -0.61
C ILE A 84 0.42 -8.72 -0.36
N TYR A 85 0.15 -9.78 0.38
CA TYR A 85 1.15 -10.82 0.57
C TYR A 85 1.24 -11.74 -0.64
N VAL A 86 2.48 -12.07 -1.04
CA VAL A 86 2.77 -13.02 -2.12
C VAL A 86 3.66 -14.11 -1.53
N THR A 87 3.11 -15.24 -1.17
CA THR A 87 3.83 -16.27 -0.40
C THR A 87 3.56 -17.68 -0.90
N SER A 88 4.48 -18.60 -0.61
CA SER A 88 4.31 -20.04 -0.87
C SER A 88 3.50 -20.75 0.22
N HIS A 89 3.21 -20.10 1.35
CA HIS A 89 2.69 -20.73 2.55
C HIS A 89 1.35 -20.14 3.01
N GLU A 90 0.30 -20.96 2.97
CA GLU A 90 -1.05 -20.59 3.43
C GLU A 90 -1.14 -20.40 4.95
N ASN A 91 -0.25 -21.06 5.72
CA ASN A 91 -0.31 -21.10 7.18
C ASN A 91 -0.12 -19.71 7.83
N TYR A 92 0.54 -18.78 7.16
CA TYR A 92 0.77 -17.42 7.66
C TYR A 92 -0.46 -16.50 7.57
N MET A 93 -1.56 -16.96 6.96
CA MET A 93 -2.78 -16.14 6.88
C MET A 93 -3.25 -15.71 8.26
N GLN A 94 -3.25 -16.61 9.26
CA GLN A 94 -3.73 -16.27 10.61
C GLN A 94 -2.84 -15.25 11.33
N GLU A 95 -1.52 -15.40 11.24
CA GLU A 95 -0.57 -14.50 11.91
C GLU A 95 -0.54 -13.11 11.27
N SER A 96 -0.82 -13.03 9.99
CA SER A 96 -0.75 -11.79 9.22
C SER A 96 -1.95 -10.87 9.41
N PHE A 97 -3.06 -11.33 9.99
CA PHE A 97 -4.24 -10.48 10.27
C PHE A 97 -3.93 -9.26 11.14
N VAL A 98 -2.90 -9.32 11.97
CA VAL A 98 -2.46 -8.21 12.83
C VAL A 98 -2.13 -6.95 12.02
N VAL A 99 -1.63 -7.11 10.79
CA VAL A 99 -1.24 -5.99 9.91
C VAL A 99 -2.33 -5.56 8.94
N ARG A 100 -3.50 -6.20 8.98
CA ARG A 100 -4.63 -5.95 8.08
C ARG A 100 -4.20 -5.99 6.61
N PRO A 101 -3.79 -7.15 6.10
CA PRO A 101 -3.44 -7.28 4.69
C PRO A 101 -4.68 -7.04 3.83
N PHE A 102 -4.46 -6.44 2.66
CA PHE A 102 -5.52 -6.25 1.69
C PHE A 102 -5.90 -7.58 1.02
N ARG A 103 -4.88 -8.35 0.59
CA ARG A 103 -5.08 -9.66 -0.03
C ARG A 103 -3.85 -10.55 0.13
N PHE A 104 -4.06 -11.83 -0.24
CA PHE A 104 -3.02 -12.85 -0.37
C PHE A 104 -3.00 -13.41 -1.78
N LEU A 105 -1.79 -13.61 -2.31
CA LEU A 105 -1.53 -14.32 -3.55
C LEU A 105 -0.58 -15.47 -3.24
N LEU A 106 -0.96 -16.67 -3.66
CA LEU A 106 -0.08 -17.85 -3.51
C LEU A 106 0.89 -17.95 -4.67
N LYS A 107 2.14 -18.27 -4.38
CA LYS A 107 3.14 -18.63 -5.38
C LYS A 107 2.90 -20.08 -5.86
N PRO A 108 3.05 -20.39 -7.15
CA PRO A 108 3.35 -19.47 -8.26
C PRO A 108 2.17 -18.56 -8.59
N VAL A 109 2.45 -17.27 -8.74
CA VAL A 109 1.39 -16.28 -8.98
C VAL A 109 0.79 -16.47 -10.36
N ASN A 110 -0.50 -16.68 -10.41
CA ASN A 110 -1.28 -16.75 -11.65
C ASN A 110 -1.63 -15.33 -12.13
N GLU A 111 -1.43 -15.05 -13.44
CA GLU A 111 -1.66 -13.72 -14.01
C GLU A 111 -3.11 -13.24 -13.85
N MET A 112 -4.09 -14.13 -13.99
CA MET A 112 -5.51 -13.79 -13.83
C MET A 112 -5.84 -13.36 -12.38
N TYR A 113 -5.27 -14.04 -11.38
CA TYR A 113 -5.43 -13.66 -9.98
C TYR A 113 -4.69 -12.35 -9.67
N MET A 114 -3.48 -12.17 -10.21
CA MET A 114 -2.74 -10.91 -10.10
C MET A 114 -3.53 -9.75 -10.69
N GLU A 115 -4.06 -9.90 -11.91
CA GLU A 115 -4.85 -8.88 -12.59
C GLU A 115 -6.10 -8.50 -11.79
N THR A 116 -6.83 -9.51 -11.27
CA THR A 116 -8.01 -9.26 -10.44
C THR A 116 -7.64 -8.53 -9.15
N CYS A 117 -6.56 -8.97 -8.48
CA CYS A 117 -6.08 -8.37 -7.25
C CYS A 117 -5.63 -6.92 -7.46
N PHE A 118 -4.84 -6.68 -8.51
CA PHE A 118 -4.33 -5.36 -8.87
C PHE A 118 -5.46 -4.39 -9.22
N ARG A 119 -6.44 -4.81 -10.03
CA ARG A 119 -7.60 -3.98 -10.39
C ARG A 119 -8.37 -3.53 -9.15
N VAL A 120 -8.69 -4.46 -8.24
CA VAL A 120 -9.41 -4.12 -6.99
C VAL A 120 -8.56 -3.22 -6.09
N ALA A 121 -7.25 -3.42 -6.04
CA ALA A 121 -6.35 -2.54 -5.29
C ALA A 121 -6.33 -1.12 -5.88
N CYS A 122 -6.27 -0.98 -7.21
CA CYS A 122 -6.33 0.33 -7.87
C CYS A 122 -7.67 1.06 -7.62
N GLU A 123 -8.79 0.33 -7.62
CA GLU A 123 -10.10 0.88 -7.26
C GLU A 123 -10.10 1.39 -5.81
N GLU A 124 -9.51 0.65 -4.87
CA GLU A 124 -9.42 1.06 -3.45
C GLU A 124 -8.52 2.28 -3.26
N VAL A 125 -7.36 2.33 -3.94
CA VAL A 125 -6.48 3.51 -3.97
C VAL A 125 -7.24 4.73 -4.49
N SER A 126 -7.93 4.61 -5.62
CA SER A 126 -8.70 5.70 -6.22
C SER A 126 -9.83 6.19 -5.30
N ASN A 127 -10.50 5.26 -4.61
CA ASN A 127 -11.54 5.59 -3.63
C ASN A 127 -10.94 6.28 -2.40
N SER A 128 -9.73 5.90 -2.00
CA SER A 128 -9.00 6.54 -0.89
C SER A 128 -8.60 7.98 -1.21
N ASP A 129 -8.18 8.26 -2.43
CA ASP A 129 -7.87 9.60 -2.91
C ASP A 129 -9.11 10.52 -2.98
N SER A 130 -10.30 9.94 -2.96
CA SER A 130 -11.55 10.69 -2.91
C SER A 130 -11.84 11.27 -1.52
N TYR A 131 -11.01 11.03 -0.52
CA TYR A 131 -11.19 11.52 0.85
C TYR A 131 -9.99 12.35 1.30
N PHE A 132 -10.28 13.52 1.89
CA PHE A 132 -9.30 14.25 2.68
C PHE A 132 -9.21 13.66 4.08
N ARG A 133 -7.99 13.32 4.52
CA ARG A 133 -7.72 12.77 5.86
C ARG A 133 -7.03 13.81 6.71
N TYR A 134 -7.48 13.98 7.95
CA TYR A 134 -6.84 14.85 8.91
C TYR A 134 -6.95 14.28 10.32
N SER A 135 -6.01 14.67 11.19
CA SER A 135 -6.02 14.29 12.60
C SER A 135 -6.39 15.50 13.45
N TYR A 136 -7.40 15.34 14.31
CA TYR A 136 -7.80 16.33 15.29
C TYR A 136 -8.00 15.65 16.64
N GLN A 137 -7.42 16.22 17.70
CA GLN A 137 -7.46 15.66 19.08
C GLN A 137 -7.05 14.17 19.14
N ARG A 138 -6.03 13.77 18.38
CA ARG A 138 -5.54 12.38 18.25
C ARG A 138 -6.52 11.41 17.56
N LEU A 139 -7.62 11.89 17.04
CA LEU A 139 -8.56 11.10 16.22
C LEU A 139 -8.33 11.37 14.75
N SER A 140 -8.39 10.31 13.94
CA SER A 140 -8.31 10.41 12.49
C SER A 140 -9.70 10.59 11.89
N HIS A 141 -9.84 11.61 11.04
CA HIS A 141 -11.08 11.94 10.36
C HIS A 141 -10.91 11.83 8.86
N LYS A 142 -11.97 11.41 8.15
CA LYS A 142 -12.06 11.37 6.69
C LYS A 142 -13.22 12.26 6.24
N VAL A 143 -12.96 13.10 5.24
CA VAL A 143 -13.99 13.93 4.60
C VAL A 143 -13.92 13.71 3.10
N PRO A 144 -15.02 13.35 2.42
CA PRO A 144 -15.02 13.22 0.97
C PRO A 144 -14.57 14.52 0.30
N LEU A 145 -13.67 14.43 -0.68
CA LEU A 145 -13.16 15.62 -1.40
C LEU A 145 -14.29 16.41 -2.05
N ARG A 146 -15.34 15.73 -2.51
CA ARG A 146 -16.55 16.37 -3.08
C ARG A 146 -17.31 17.26 -2.09
N ASP A 147 -17.11 17.04 -0.78
CA ASP A 147 -17.75 17.81 0.28
C ASP A 147 -16.87 18.98 0.77
N ILE A 148 -15.68 19.15 0.16
CA ILE A 148 -14.72 20.20 0.51
C ILE A 148 -14.78 21.29 -0.55
N VAL A 149 -15.16 22.50 -0.18
CA VAL A 149 -15.21 23.65 -1.08
C VAL A 149 -13.88 24.39 -1.08
N TYR A 150 -13.26 24.57 0.07
CA TYR A 150 -11.94 25.18 0.20
C TYR A 150 -11.26 24.84 1.52
N PHE A 151 -9.95 25.06 1.58
CA PHE A 151 -9.16 24.97 2.80
C PHE A 151 -8.77 26.38 3.25
N GLU A 152 -9.09 26.72 4.49
CA GLU A 152 -8.63 27.97 5.12
C GLU A 152 -7.58 27.65 6.19
N SER A 153 -6.45 28.35 6.16
CA SER A 153 -5.43 28.27 7.21
C SER A 153 -5.37 29.59 7.94
N LYS A 154 -5.82 29.63 9.19
CA LYS A 154 -5.63 30.80 10.07
C LYS A 154 -4.34 30.66 10.87
N ARG A 155 -3.54 31.70 10.91
CA ARG A 155 -2.26 31.78 11.64
C ARG A 155 -2.42 32.16 13.12
N GLU A 156 -3.50 31.81 13.76
CA GLU A 156 -3.66 31.99 15.22
C GLU A 156 -3.92 30.64 15.87
N GLY A 157 -2.94 30.14 16.61
CA GLY A 157 -3.12 29.01 17.54
C GLY A 157 -3.17 27.60 16.92
N GLY A 158 -2.64 27.37 15.69
CA GLY A 158 -2.42 26.01 15.18
C GLY A 158 -3.68 25.25 14.77
N SER A 159 -4.84 25.87 14.64
CA SER A 159 -6.08 25.22 14.21
C SER A 159 -6.30 25.38 12.72
N ARG A 160 -6.41 24.26 11.99
CA ARG A 160 -6.90 24.23 10.60
C ARG A 160 -8.39 23.99 10.61
N THR A 161 -9.15 24.92 10.06
CA THR A 161 -10.61 24.79 9.97
C THR A 161 -10.99 24.33 8.57
N ILE A 162 -11.73 23.23 8.51
CA ILE A 162 -12.32 22.70 7.29
C ILE A 162 -13.79 23.05 7.31
N TRP A 163 -14.28 23.70 6.25
CA TRP A 163 -15.70 24.03 6.11
C TRP A 163 -16.38 23.07 5.15
N LYS A 164 -17.52 22.51 5.58
CA LYS A 164 -18.44 21.74 4.73
C LYS A 164 -19.51 22.68 4.16
N THR A 165 -19.87 22.49 2.90
CA THR A 165 -21.17 22.93 2.40
C THR A 165 -22.22 21.86 2.70
N GLN A 166 -23.42 22.32 3.05
CA GLN A 166 -24.61 21.50 3.08
C GLN A 166 -25.01 21.07 1.67
#